data_5d7c2c412c4e908cac906ce3464f5649
#
_entry.id   5d7c2c412c4e908cac906ce3464f5649
#
_cell.length_a   1.000
_cell.length_b   1.000
_cell.length_c   1.000
_cell.angle_alpha   90.00
_cell.angle_beta   90.00
_cell.angle_gamma   90.00
#
_symmetry.space_group_name_H-M   'P 1'
#
loop_
_entity.id
_entity.type
_entity.pdbx_description
1 polymer ?
#
loop_
_entity_poly.entity_id
_entity_poly.type
_entity_poly.pdbx_seq_one_letter_code
_entity_poly.pdbx_strand_id
1 'polypeptide(L)'
;TGKIAIRNSKIGEIGLSHMGGIYNKFNNDGIIVDVPRRVNVYAVDFNTTLPKIKTFITGEWAWIYVDVPETYTQQFGNKQHGGFVDIVQPILKRKMLDWENASLNIACRLEYVDWNVGRFNETNGNIGEHLWSIMPAISFRSTSQTVIRLNYRLQKQADIFGNPPSITDGYSFGNSTYL
;
A
#
# COMPACT_ATOMS: atom_id res chain seq x y z
N THR A 1 -9.63 8.89 -15.20
CA THR A 1 -9.64 8.55 -13.76
C THR A 1 -11.00 8.83 -13.17
N GLY A 2 -11.44 8.01 -12.24
CA GLY A 2 -12.69 8.21 -11.52
C GLY A 2 -12.66 7.53 -10.16
N LYS A 3 -13.42 8.09 -9.21
CA LYS A 3 -13.67 7.50 -7.90
C LYS A 3 -15.15 7.63 -7.54
N ILE A 4 -15.71 6.57 -7.01
CA ILE A 4 -17.04 6.56 -6.38
C ILE A 4 -16.85 6.13 -4.94
N ALA A 5 -17.43 6.88 -4.00
CA ALA A 5 -17.37 6.55 -2.59
C ALA A 5 -18.77 6.61 -1.97
N ILE A 6 -19.04 5.66 -1.08
CA ILE A 6 -20.26 5.58 -0.28
C ILE A 6 -19.87 5.81 1.17
N ARG A 7 -20.48 6.78 1.80
CA ARG A 7 -20.24 7.12 3.20
C ARG A 7 -21.50 6.87 4.04
N ASN A 8 -21.30 6.21 5.14
CA ASN A 8 -22.29 6.06 6.20
C ASN A 8 -21.72 6.58 7.51
N SER A 9 -22.41 7.50 8.17
CA SER A 9 -21.92 8.16 9.39
C SER A 9 -21.66 7.21 10.57
N LYS A 10 -22.24 6.00 10.56
CA LYS A 10 -22.09 5.02 11.64
C LYS A 10 -21.05 3.92 11.30
N ILE A 11 -20.83 3.67 10.03
CA ILE A 11 -20.01 2.53 9.57
C ILE A 11 -18.66 3.04 9.02
N GLY A 12 -18.65 4.19 8.34
CA GLY A 12 -17.47 4.73 7.67
C GLY A 12 -17.68 4.95 6.18
N GLU A 13 -16.61 4.88 5.43
CA GLU A 13 -16.59 5.11 3.98
C GLU A 13 -15.92 3.94 3.27
N ILE A 14 -16.45 3.57 2.13
CA ILE A 14 -15.83 2.67 1.17
C ILE A 14 -15.78 3.35 -0.20
N GLY A 15 -14.63 3.29 -0.86
CA GLY A 15 -14.40 3.87 -2.17
C GLY A 15 -13.96 2.83 -3.18
N LEU A 16 -14.34 3.07 -4.44
CA LEU A 16 -13.87 2.35 -5.61
C LEU A 16 -13.26 3.34 -6.57
N SER A 17 -12.04 3.10 -7.02
CA SER A 17 -11.27 4.00 -7.87
C SER A 17 -10.80 3.26 -9.12
N HIS A 18 -10.75 3.98 -10.23
CA HIS A 18 -10.14 3.52 -11.47
C HIS A 18 -9.30 4.63 -12.09
N MET A 19 -8.14 4.23 -12.56
CA MET A 19 -7.26 5.04 -13.40
C MET A 19 -6.82 4.21 -14.60
N GLY A 20 -6.87 4.79 -15.79
CA GLY A 20 -6.39 4.12 -17.00
C GLY A 20 -5.86 5.12 -18.00
N GLY A 21 -4.89 4.70 -18.81
CA GLY A 21 -4.31 5.55 -19.84
C GLY A 21 -3.20 4.86 -20.63
N ILE A 22 -2.76 5.52 -21.69
CA ILE A 22 -1.58 5.11 -22.44
C ILE A 22 -0.35 5.67 -21.72
N TYR A 23 0.61 4.81 -21.42
CA TYR A 23 1.79 5.19 -20.64
C TYR A 23 3.07 5.34 -21.47
N ASN A 24 3.10 4.76 -22.69
CA ASN A 24 4.28 4.84 -23.55
C ASN A 24 4.16 5.95 -24.60
N LYS A 25 5.32 6.41 -25.10
CA LYS A 25 5.41 7.30 -26.24
C LYS A 25 5.36 6.45 -27.52
N PHE A 26 4.19 6.29 -28.12
CA PHE A 26 3.96 5.47 -29.32
C PHE A 26 4.07 6.28 -30.62
N ASN A 27 4.04 7.60 -30.54
CA ASN A 27 4.17 8.51 -31.69
C ASN A 27 5.22 9.58 -31.36
N ASN A 28 6.13 9.84 -32.30
CA ASN A 28 7.15 10.87 -32.19
C ASN A 28 7.10 11.72 -33.45
N ASP A 29 6.60 12.96 -33.34
CA ASP A 29 6.50 13.95 -34.44
C ASP A 29 5.76 13.39 -35.68
N GLY A 30 4.71 12.62 -35.47
CA GLY A 30 3.92 12.02 -36.58
C GLY A 30 4.39 10.63 -37.00
N ILE A 31 5.54 10.17 -36.52
CA ILE A 31 6.04 8.81 -36.81
C ILE A 31 5.61 7.86 -35.74
N ILE A 32 4.92 6.75 -36.10
CA ILE A 32 4.54 5.69 -35.19
C ILE A 32 5.80 4.87 -34.85
N VAL A 33 6.24 4.91 -33.59
CA VAL A 33 7.45 4.23 -33.10
C VAL A 33 7.13 2.97 -32.29
N ASP A 34 5.91 2.82 -31.79
CA ASP A 34 5.44 1.66 -31.03
C ASP A 34 3.91 1.56 -31.11
N VAL A 35 3.33 0.50 -30.58
CA VAL A 35 1.88 0.39 -30.36
C VAL A 35 1.48 1.11 -29.06
N PRO A 36 0.29 1.73 -29.00
CA PRO A 36 -0.19 2.32 -27.74
C PRO A 36 -0.33 1.26 -26.65
N ARG A 37 0.40 1.42 -25.56
CA ARG A 37 0.36 0.51 -24.40
C ARG A 37 -0.38 1.15 -23.26
N ARG A 38 -1.22 0.38 -22.59
CA ARG A 38 -2.09 0.87 -21.53
C ARG A 38 -1.66 0.38 -20.16
N VAL A 39 -1.91 1.21 -19.18
CA VAL A 39 -1.95 0.83 -17.78
C VAL A 39 -3.36 1.05 -17.24
N ASN A 40 -3.86 0.09 -16.46
CA ASN A 40 -5.12 0.21 -15.74
C ASN A 40 -4.89 -0.11 -14.27
N VAL A 41 -5.40 0.75 -13.41
CA VAL A 41 -5.34 0.61 -11.96
C VAL A 41 -6.76 0.61 -11.42
N TYR A 42 -7.08 -0.36 -10.62
CA TYR A 42 -8.33 -0.45 -9.85
C TYR A 42 -7.99 -0.46 -8.39
N ALA A 43 -8.69 0.29 -7.57
CA ALA A 43 -8.46 0.29 -6.14
C ALA A 43 -9.77 0.29 -5.35
N VAL A 44 -9.72 -0.38 -4.21
CA VAL A 44 -10.76 -0.34 -3.17
C VAL A 44 -10.13 0.28 -1.94
N ASP A 45 -10.75 1.30 -1.39
CA ASP A 45 -10.32 1.91 -0.14
C ASP A 45 -11.47 1.93 0.88
N PHE A 46 -11.12 1.90 2.14
CA PHE A 46 -12.09 2.03 3.22
C PHE A 46 -11.50 2.76 4.40
N ASN A 47 -12.37 3.45 5.13
CA ASN A 47 -12.05 4.00 6.44
C ASN A 47 -13.24 3.88 7.37
N THR A 48 -12.99 3.54 8.61
CA THR A 48 -14.02 3.41 9.62
C THR A 48 -13.50 3.75 11.01
N THR A 49 -14.41 4.13 11.89
CA THR A 49 -14.11 4.29 13.32
C THR A 49 -15.10 3.45 14.11
N LEU A 50 -14.60 2.51 14.89
CA LEU A 50 -15.42 1.66 15.75
C LEU A 50 -15.98 2.51 16.92
N PRO A 51 -17.31 2.73 17.03
CA PRO A 51 -17.85 3.75 17.94
C PRO A 51 -17.58 3.49 19.41
N LYS A 52 -17.58 2.22 19.84
CA LYS A 52 -17.41 1.84 21.25
C LYS A 52 -15.99 2.04 21.76
N ILE A 53 -14.99 1.62 20.99
CA ILE A 53 -13.58 1.61 21.38
C ILE A 53 -12.78 2.71 20.69
N LYS A 54 -13.41 3.46 19.77
CA LYS A 54 -12.80 4.57 19.02
C LYS A 54 -11.57 4.17 18.20
N THR A 55 -11.45 2.88 17.87
CA THR A 55 -10.40 2.39 16.97
C THR A 55 -10.66 2.92 15.57
N PHE A 56 -9.69 3.57 14.98
CA PHE A 56 -9.71 3.99 13.60
C PHE A 56 -9.04 2.93 12.74
N ILE A 57 -9.71 2.53 11.66
CA ILE A 57 -9.21 1.55 10.70
C ILE A 57 -9.32 2.17 9.32
N THR A 58 -8.22 2.15 8.56
CA THR A 58 -8.21 2.55 7.16
C THR A 58 -7.40 1.54 6.36
N GLY A 59 -7.73 1.37 5.10
CA GLY A 59 -6.98 0.49 4.23
C GLY A 59 -7.30 0.74 2.77
N GLU A 60 -6.41 0.22 1.94
CA GLU A 60 -6.54 0.26 0.49
C GLU A 60 -5.94 -0.99 -0.10
N TRP A 61 -6.57 -1.49 -1.18
CA TRP A 61 -6.03 -2.54 -2.02
C TRP A 61 -6.16 -2.16 -3.47
N ALA A 62 -5.06 -2.26 -4.22
CA ALA A 62 -4.99 -1.91 -5.62
C ALA A 62 -4.58 -3.11 -6.48
N TRP A 63 -5.13 -3.17 -7.69
CA TRP A 63 -4.73 -4.08 -8.77
C TRP A 63 -4.27 -3.25 -9.94
N ILE A 64 -3.13 -3.61 -10.51
CA ILE A 64 -2.49 -2.91 -11.62
C ILE A 64 -2.30 -3.89 -12.76
N TYR A 65 -2.72 -3.48 -13.96
CA TYR A 65 -2.55 -4.23 -15.20
C TYR A 65 -1.78 -3.34 -16.17
N VAL A 66 -0.67 -3.85 -16.69
CA VAL A 66 0.23 -3.11 -17.59
C VAL A 66 0.42 -3.90 -18.86
N ASP A 67 0.15 -3.28 -20.01
CA ASP A 67 0.46 -3.85 -21.32
C ASP A 67 1.98 -3.76 -21.56
N VAL A 68 2.70 -4.83 -21.25
CA VAL A 68 4.13 -4.91 -21.52
C VAL A 68 4.39 -5.43 -22.95
N PRO A 69 5.52 -5.09 -23.60
CA PRO A 69 5.90 -5.64 -24.88
C PRO A 69 5.99 -7.17 -24.84
N GLU A 70 5.49 -7.85 -25.89
CA GLU A 70 5.55 -9.32 -25.98
C GLU A 70 6.98 -9.86 -26.02
N THR A 71 7.93 -8.99 -26.42
CA THR A 71 9.38 -9.29 -26.42
C THR A 71 9.98 -9.31 -25.01
N TYR A 72 9.26 -8.81 -23.98
CA TYR A 72 9.73 -8.82 -22.62
C TYR A 72 9.42 -10.17 -21.98
N THR A 73 10.30 -10.57 -21.08
CA THR A 73 10.07 -11.78 -20.28
C THR A 73 8.95 -11.55 -19.26
N GLN A 74 8.39 -12.62 -18.74
CA GLN A 74 7.35 -12.57 -17.70
C GLN A 74 7.80 -11.93 -16.37
N GLN A 75 9.08 -11.58 -16.26
CA GLN A 75 9.65 -10.87 -15.11
C GLN A 75 9.24 -9.39 -15.05
N PHE A 76 8.73 -8.83 -16.15
CA PHE A 76 8.29 -7.44 -16.19
C PHE A 76 6.79 -7.35 -15.87
N GLY A 77 6.45 -7.42 -14.62
CA GLY A 77 5.14 -7.36 -14.00
C GLY A 77 4.00 -6.73 -14.80
N ASN A 78 3.35 -7.55 -15.64
CA ASN A 78 2.15 -7.14 -16.35
C ASN A 78 0.92 -7.12 -15.44
N LYS A 79 0.98 -7.80 -14.31
CA LYS A 79 -0.04 -7.82 -13.27
C LYS A 79 0.62 -7.63 -11.91
N GLN A 80 0.09 -6.69 -11.15
CA GLN A 80 0.58 -6.37 -9.82
C GLN A 80 -0.61 -6.15 -8.90
N HIS A 81 -0.47 -6.40 -7.64
CA HIS A 81 -1.44 -5.98 -6.64
C HIS A 81 -0.77 -5.75 -5.29
N GLY A 82 -1.45 -5.00 -4.47
CA GLY A 82 -0.98 -4.75 -3.11
C GLY A 82 -1.87 -3.78 -2.37
N GLY A 83 -1.61 -3.68 -1.10
CA GLY A 83 -2.37 -2.79 -0.26
C GLY A 83 -1.87 -2.76 1.17
N PHE A 84 -2.60 -2.03 1.99
CA PHE A 84 -2.30 -1.90 3.40
C PHE A 84 -3.58 -1.79 4.23
N VAL A 85 -3.43 -2.08 5.51
CA VAL A 85 -4.43 -1.80 6.54
C VAL A 85 -3.74 -1.15 7.73
N ASP A 86 -4.23 0.03 8.11
CA ASP A 86 -3.83 0.76 9.32
C ASP A 86 -4.88 0.59 10.40
N ILE A 87 -4.44 0.24 11.59
CA ILE A 87 -5.28 0.16 12.78
C ILE A 87 -4.68 1.11 13.82
N VAL A 88 -5.46 2.10 14.27
CA VAL A 88 -5.03 3.08 15.26
C VAL A 88 -5.98 3.02 16.45
N GLN A 89 -5.44 2.70 17.62
CA GLN A 89 -6.16 2.61 18.88
C GLN A 89 -5.75 3.75 19.81
N PRO A 90 -6.63 4.70 20.12
CA PRO A 90 -6.41 5.63 21.21
C PRO A 90 -6.39 4.88 22.54
N ILE A 91 -5.30 5.01 23.31
CA ILE A 91 -5.17 4.40 24.63
C ILE A 91 -5.54 5.41 25.71
N LEU A 92 -5.07 6.64 25.54
CA LEU A 92 -5.20 7.69 26.52
C LEU A 92 -5.52 9.02 25.83
N LYS A 93 -6.55 9.70 26.30
CA LYS A 93 -6.88 11.07 25.93
C LYS A 93 -7.21 11.83 27.18
N ARG A 94 -6.33 12.72 27.61
CA ARG A 94 -6.53 13.56 28.81
C ARG A 94 -5.60 14.75 28.78
N LYS A 95 -5.85 15.72 29.68
CA LYS A 95 -4.89 16.79 29.95
C LYS A 95 -3.57 16.20 30.45
N MET A 96 -2.48 16.57 29.84
CA MET A 96 -1.10 16.19 30.21
C MET A 96 -0.26 17.46 30.21
N LEU A 97 0.31 17.82 31.34
CA LEU A 97 0.99 19.09 31.52
C LEU A 97 0.05 20.26 31.13
N ASP A 98 0.51 21.16 30.27
CA ASP A 98 -0.28 22.28 29.75
C ASP A 98 -1.14 21.94 28.51
N TRP A 99 -1.13 20.67 28.06
CA TRP A 99 -1.87 20.23 26.87
C TRP A 99 -3.23 19.62 27.25
N GLU A 100 -4.29 20.38 27.04
CA GLU A 100 -5.65 19.97 27.47
C GLU A 100 -6.18 18.72 26.74
N ASN A 101 -5.77 18.51 25.49
CA ASN A 101 -6.26 17.43 24.63
C ASN A 101 -5.16 16.48 24.18
N ALA A 102 -4.16 16.25 25.01
CA ALA A 102 -3.10 15.30 24.68
C ALA A 102 -3.64 13.87 24.52
N SER A 103 -3.13 13.14 23.54
CA SER A 103 -3.52 11.75 23.31
C SER A 103 -2.32 10.86 23.03
N LEU A 104 -2.39 9.65 23.56
CA LEU A 104 -1.46 8.56 23.28
C LEU A 104 -2.20 7.50 22.50
N ASN A 105 -1.64 7.08 21.37
CA ASN A 105 -2.22 6.05 20.52
C ASN A 105 -1.18 4.96 20.23
N ILE A 106 -1.63 3.73 20.13
CA ILE A 106 -0.89 2.65 19.47
C ILE A 106 -1.46 2.45 18.07
N ALA A 107 -0.61 2.04 17.15
CA ALA A 107 -1.01 1.75 15.80
C ALA A 107 -0.26 0.53 15.26
N CYS A 108 -0.83 -0.10 14.26
CA CYS A 108 -0.18 -1.15 13.50
C CYS A 108 -0.59 -1.01 12.04
N ARG A 109 0.40 -1.04 11.13
CA ARG A 109 0.17 -1.16 9.70
C ARG A 109 0.58 -2.54 9.25
N LEU A 110 -0.27 -3.16 8.43
CA LEU A 110 0.00 -4.37 7.69
C LEU A 110 0.07 -4.01 6.22
N GLU A 111 1.10 -4.44 5.51
CA GLU A 111 1.28 -4.18 4.07
C GLU A 111 1.59 -5.47 3.33
N TYR A 112 1.08 -5.56 2.11
CA TYR A 112 1.44 -6.60 1.15
C TYR A 112 1.52 -5.99 -0.23
N VAL A 113 2.55 -6.35 -1.00
CA VAL A 113 2.73 -5.96 -2.40
C VAL A 113 3.29 -7.16 -3.17
N ASP A 114 2.70 -7.47 -4.30
CA ASP A 114 3.22 -8.40 -5.29
C ASP A 114 3.38 -7.67 -6.62
N TRP A 115 4.63 -7.50 -7.05
CA TRP A 115 4.97 -6.76 -8.27
C TRP A 115 4.89 -7.60 -9.52
N ASN A 116 4.82 -8.95 -9.39
CA ASN A 116 4.85 -9.89 -10.50
C ASN A 116 3.90 -11.06 -10.29
N VAL A 117 2.60 -10.78 -10.33
CA VAL A 117 1.57 -11.81 -10.18
C VAL A 117 1.52 -12.70 -11.42
N GLY A 118 1.81 -13.97 -11.26
CA GLY A 118 1.73 -14.95 -12.34
C GLY A 118 2.64 -16.13 -12.18
N ARG A 119 2.76 -16.89 -13.26
CA ARG A 119 3.62 -18.07 -13.36
C ARG A 119 4.46 -18.00 -14.62
N PHE A 120 5.66 -18.55 -14.55
CA PHE A 120 6.50 -18.75 -15.72
C PHE A 120 5.87 -19.79 -16.64
N ASN A 121 5.79 -19.51 -17.95
CA ASN A 121 5.22 -20.44 -18.93
C ASN A 121 6.04 -21.73 -19.04
N GLU A 122 7.35 -21.62 -18.88
CA GLU A 122 8.29 -22.75 -19.08
C GLU A 122 8.31 -23.70 -17.88
N THR A 123 8.30 -23.17 -16.66
CA THR A 123 8.47 -23.96 -15.44
C THR A 123 7.18 -24.14 -14.64
N ASN A 124 6.13 -23.39 -14.97
CA ASN A 124 4.89 -23.29 -14.22
C ASN A 124 5.08 -22.87 -12.74
N GLY A 125 6.30 -22.42 -12.39
CA GLY A 125 6.62 -21.85 -11.09
C GLY A 125 6.03 -20.44 -10.92
N ASN A 126 5.73 -20.03 -9.70
CA ASN A 126 5.32 -18.66 -9.43
C ASN A 126 6.49 -17.71 -9.73
N ILE A 127 6.19 -16.55 -10.30
CA ILE A 127 7.17 -15.48 -10.52
C ILE A 127 7.61 -14.92 -9.16
N GLY A 128 6.63 -14.59 -8.31
CA GLY A 128 6.82 -14.44 -6.86
C GLY A 128 7.75 -13.35 -6.40
N GLU A 129 7.61 -12.14 -6.88
CA GLU A 129 8.33 -10.99 -6.34
C GLU A 129 7.41 -10.19 -5.43
N HIS A 130 7.32 -10.59 -4.17
CA HIS A 130 6.40 -10.00 -3.22
C HIS A 130 7.06 -9.55 -1.92
N LEU A 131 6.44 -8.59 -1.28
CA LEU A 131 6.82 -8.08 0.03
C LEU A 131 5.60 -8.07 0.95
N TRP A 132 5.80 -8.45 2.19
CA TRP A 132 4.87 -8.14 3.25
C TRP A 132 5.58 -7.45 4.41
N SER A 133 4.89 -6.57 5.10
CA SER A 133 5.43 -5.91 6.27
C SER A 133 4.39 -5.73 7.37
N ILE A 134 4.89 -5.66 8.60
CA ILE A 134 4.14 -5.24 9.78
C ILE A 134 4.89 -4.09 10.44
N MET A 135 4.16 -3.04 10.78
CA MET A 135 4.73 -1.81 11.33
C MET A 135 3.96 -1.39 12.59
N PRO A 136 4.34 -1.89 13.77
CA PRO A 136 3.84 -1.36 15.02
C PRO A 136 4.34 0.07 15.24
N ALA A 137 3.50 0.91 15.85
CA ALA A 137 3.80 2.30 16.13
C ALA A 137 3.17 2.77 17.43
N ILE A 138 3.82 3.73 18.04
CA ILE A 138 3.31 4.53 19.15
C ILE A 138 3.30 6.01 18.70
N SER A 139 2.23 6.74 18.98
CA SER A 139 2.19 8.17 18.68
C SER A 139 1.63 8.95 19.85
N PHE A 140 2.33 10.03 20.17
CA PHE A 140 1.91 11.00 21.14
C PHE A 140 1.53 12.31 20.43
N ARG A 141 0.32 12.78 20.63
CA ARG A 141 -0.17 14.08 20.17
C ARG A 141 -0.30 14.99 21.37
N SER A 142 0.54 15.99 21.46
CA SER A 142 0.46 17.04 22.48
C SER A 142 -0.70 17.99 22.15
N THR A 143 -0.84 18.36 20.87
CA THR A 143 -1.90 19.23 20.35
C THR A 143 -2.52 18.60 19.11
N SER A 144 -3.53 19.23 18.54
CA SER A 144 -4.11 18.81 17.24
C SER A 144 -3.12 18.92 16.07
N GLN A 145 -2.12 19.76 16.19
CA GLN A 145 -1.16 20.10 15.13
C GLN A 145 0.21 19.41 15.30
N THR A 146 0.51 18.90 16.49
CA THR A 146 1.82 18.31 16.79
C THR A 146 1.70 16.83 17.11
N VAL A 147 2.49 16.01 16.46
CA VAL A 147 2.59 14.57 16.73
C VAL A 147 4.06 14.13 16.78
N ILE A 148 4.36 13.35 17.80
CA ILE A 148 5.62 12.59 17.90
C ILE A 148 5.25 11.13 17.66
N ARG A 149 5.91 10.47 16.70
CA ARG A 149 5.66 9.07 16.37
C ARG A 149 6.95 8.28 16.40
N LEU A 150 6.87 7.11 16.99
CA LEU A 150 7.89 6.08 16.92
C LEU A 150 7.26 4.85 16.25
N ASN A 151 7.89 4.35 15.21
CA ASN A 151 7.47 3.14 14.52
C ASN A 151 8.66 2.25 14.20
N TYR A 152 8.41 0.95 14.13
CA TYR A 152 9.38 -0.06 13.72
C TYR A 152 8.79 -0.90 12.60
N ARG A 153 9.55 -1.10 11.50
CA ARG A 153 9.10 -1.88 10.35
C ARG A 153 9.80 -3.22 10.31
N LEU A 154 9.03 -4.28 10.35
CA LEU A 154 9.45 -5.64 10.07
C LEU A 154 8.95 -5.99 8.68
N GLN A 155 9.83 -6.39 7.77
CA GLN A 155 9.43 -6.76 6.41
C GLN A 155 10.12 -8.05 5.97
N LYS A 156 9.45 -8.78 5.10
CA LYS A 156 9.98 -9.90 4.35
C LYS A 156 9.71 -9.69 2.88
N GLN A 157 10.74 -9.88 2.06
CA GLN A 157 10.65 -9.82 0.61
C GLN A 157 11.08 -11.15 0.04
N ALA A 158 10.33 -11.69 -0.89
CA ALA A 158 10.74 -12.80 -1.74
C ALA A 158 11.41 -12.23 -2.99
N ASP A 159 12.34 -12.96 -3.57
CA ASP A 159 12.94 -12.63 -4.85
C ASP A 159 11.99 -12.95 -6.02
N ILE A 160 12.40 -12.58 -7.22
CA ILE A 160 11.64 -12.77 -8.45
C ILE A 160 11.32 -14.26 -8.75
N PHE A 161 12.01 -15.20 -8.14
CA PHE A 161 11.77 -16.63 -8.27
C PHE A 161 10.88 -17.18 -7.16
N GLY A 162 10.36 -16.32 -6.27
CA GLY A 162 9.54 -16.71 -5.14
C GLY A 162 10.27 -17.42 -4.03
N ASN A 163 11.61 -17.37 -4.03
CA ASN A 163 12.39 -17.92 -2.94
C ASN A 163 12.14 -17.14 -1.66
N PRO A 164 12.07 -17.80 -0.50
CA PRO A 164 12.00 -17.06 0.74
C PRO A 164 13.27 -16.23 0.91
N PRO A 165 13.20 -15.05 1.54
CA PRO A 165 14.37 -14.23 1.79
C PRO A 165 15.39 -15.05 2.58
N SER A 166 16.66 -14.99 2.17
CA SER A 166 17.74 -15.52 2.99
C SER A 166 17.79 -14.77 4.33
N ILE A 167 18.37 -15.37 5.35
CA ILE A 167 18.51 -14.73 6.66
C ILE A 167 19.31 -13.42 6.56
N THR A 168 20.17 -13.29 5.54
CA THR A 168 20.94 -12.09 5.22
C THR A 168 20.12 -11.01 4.54
N ASP A 169 19.04 -11.37 3.80
CA ASP A 169 18.22 -10.43 3.04
C ASP A 169 16.97 -9.99 3.81
N GLY A 170 16.71 -10.59 4.96
CA GLY A 170 15.40 -10.54 5.64
C GLY A 170 15.10 -9.31 6.49
N TYR A 171 16.05 -8.44 6.74
CA TYR A 171 15.86 -7.31 7.65
C TYR A 171 16.46 -6.04 7.07
N SER A 172 15.70 -5.32 6.27
CA SER A 172 16.07 -3.94 5.97
C SER A 172 15.50 -3.03 7.07
N PHE A 173 16.37 -2.37 7.80
CA PHE A 173 16.00 -1.26 8.67
C PHE A 173 15.75 -0.03 7.78
N GLY A 174 14.54 0.12 7.29
CA GLY A 174 14.16 1.30 6.55
C GLY A 174 13.82 2.43 7.52
N ASN A 175 14.68 3.44 7.63
CA ASN A 175 14.29 4.74 8.16
C ASN A 175 13.38 5.42 7.13
N SER A 176 12.10 5.17 7.15
CA SER A 176 11.14 6.00 6.43
C SER A 176 10.67 7.11 7.38
N THR A 177 11.39 8.22 7.38
CA THR A 177 10.87 9.50 7.88
C THR A 177 9.82 9.99 6.89
N TYR A 178 8.56 9.73 7.14
CA TYR A 178 7.47 10.46 6.50
C TYR A 178 7.24 11.74 7.32
N LEU A 179 7.59 12.87 6.71
CA LEU A 179 7.18 14.19 7.14
C LEU A 179 5.67 14.41 6.95
#